data_c0cc7bc99de92892b46f6cb093c234a1
#
_entry.id   c0cc7bc99de92892b46f6cb093c234a1
#
_cell.length_a   1.000
_cell.length_b   1.000
_cell.length_c   1.000
_cell.angle_alpha   90.00
_cell.angle_beta   90.00
_cell.angle_gamma   90.00
#
_symmetry.space_group_name_H-M   'P 1'
#
loop_
_entity.id
_entity.type
_entity.pdbx_description
1 polymer ?
#
loop_
_entity_poly.entity_id
_entity_poly.type
_entity_poly.pdbx_seq_one_letter_code
_entity_poly.pdbx_strand_id
1 'polypeptide(L)'
;MSRYISSLSNPKVKEIVQLVSKSKVRKVFGVCIVEGRREVDRALACNWEMKELWTLENTEPVAGVPDTVDRYEVSAKVYEKIAYRDSTEDVVAVFYRPDGSFASRSKVLEAASRIVVVEGIEKPGNLGAIMRTALAAGAGAIVLADPALDPFGPNVVRNATGALFELPIFMGSSDQVQQWLMESGFTSYITHMHENATAMYDVKWAKKSAIIVGEESKGLSADWLNKGFENIIIPMAGRAVDSLNVSVAAAVLLYQCAGSQKN
;
A
#
# COMPACT_ATOMS: atom_id res chain seq x y z
N MET A 1 8.34 8.36 -30.38
CA MET A 1 9.57 9.21 -30.35
C MET A 1 9.63 9.92 -29.01
N SER A 2 10.79 9.94 -28.37
CA SER A 2 11.01 10.68 -27.12
C SER A 2 11.12 12.18 -27.41
N ARG A 3 10.57 13.02 -26.50
CA ARG A 3 10.68 14.49 -26.58
C ARG A 3 11.72 14.94 -25.57
N TYR A 4 12.75 15.67 -26.01
CA TYR A 4 13.78 16.21 -25.10
C TYR A 4 13.32 17.49 -24.41
N ILE A 5 13.52 17.58 -23.09
CA ILE A 5 13.16 18.74 -22.26
C ILE A 5 14.33 19.13 -21.35
N SER A 6 14.85 20.36 -21.50
CA SER A 6 15.92 20.90 -20.66
C SER A 6 15.49 22.11 -19.80
N SER A 7 14.29 22.62 -20.01
CA SER A 7 13.82 23.84 -19.32
C SER A 7 12.91 23.52 -18.14
N LEU A 8 13.24 24.03 -16.96
CA LEU A 8 12.41 23.96 -15.76
C LEU A 8 11.09 24.73 -15.88
N SER A 9 10.99 25.68 -16.83
CA SER A 9 9.77 26.45 -17.06
C SER A 9 8.76 25.71 -17.96
N ASN A 10 9.15 24.57 -18.55
CA ASN A 10 8.29 23.76 -19.40
C ASN A 10 7.01 23.36 -18.63
N PRO A 11 5.81 23.54 -19.22
CA PRO A 11 4.55 23.19 -18.58
C PRO A 11 4.47 21.73 -18.11
N LYS A 12 5.01 20.80 -18.88
CA LYS A 12 5.05 19.38 -18.53
C LYS A 12 5.94 19.11 -17.29
N VAL A 13 7.06 19.80 -17.16
CA VAL A 13 7.90 19.72 -15.96
C VAL A 13 7.17 20.24 -14.73
N LYS A 14 6.41 21.33 -14.87
CA LYS A 14 5.57 21.84 -13.76
C LYS A 14 4.47 20.87 -13.38
N GLU A 15 3.87 20.18 -14.35
CA GLU A 15 2.84 19.15 -14.13
C GLU A 15 3.40 17.96 -13.33
N ILE A 16 4.51 17.34 -13.81
CA ILE A 16 5.10 16.19 -13.12
C ILE A 16 5.60 16.55 -11.70
N VAL A 17 6.16 17.73 -11.49
CA VAL A 17 6.54 18.21 -10.15
C VAL A 17 5.33 18.30 -9.21
N GLN A 18 4.17 18.71 -9.71
CA GLN A 18 2.94 18.71 -8.90
C GLN A 18 2.46 17.28 -8.60
N LEU A 19 2.56 16.37 -9.56
CA LEU A 19 2.21 14.95 -9.37
C LEU A 19 3.14 14.30 -8.32
N VAL A 20 4.43 14.60 -8.34
CA VAL A 20 5.39 14.10 -7.33
C VAL A 20 5.06 14.64 -5.94
N SER A 21 4.76 15.93 -5.82
CA SER A 21 4.66 16.62 -4.52
C SER A 21 3.27 16.62 -3.90
N LYS A 22 2.17 16.56 -4.71
CA LYS A 22 0.80 16.82 -4.22
C LYS A 22 -0.13 15.62 -4.40
N SER A 23 -0.50 15.00 -3.28
CA SER A 23 -1.48 13.89 -3.27
C SER A 23 -2.82 14.26 -3.92
N LYS A 24 -3.34 15.48 -3.66
CA LYS A 24 -4.59 15.95 -4.27
C LYS A 24 -4.54 15.95 -5.80
N VAL A 25 -3.40 16.33 -6.38
CA VAL A 25 -3.21 16.35 -7.84
C VAL A 25 -3.22 14.92 -8.38
N ARG A 26 -2.46 14.01 -7.76
CA ARG A 26 -2.49 12.57 -8.15
C ARG A 26 -3.88 11.97 -8.07
N LYS A 27 -4.65 12.29 -7.03
CA LYS A 27 -6.03 11.83 -6.87
C LYS A 27 -6.94 12.30 -8.00
N VAL A 28 -6.85 13.59 -8.37
CA VAL A 28 -7.66 14.18 -9.47
C VAL A 28 -7.34 13.55 -10.82
N PHE A 29 -6.06 13.31 -11.10
CA PHE A 29 -5.63 12.69 -12.35
C PHE A 29 -5.72 11.16 -12.36
N GLY A 30 -6.04 10.53 -11.23
CA GLY A 30 -6.12 9.07 -11.12
C GLY A 30 -4.77 8.37 -11.35
N VAL A 31 -3.66 8.98 -10.93
CA VAL A 31 -2.30 8.47 -11.22
C VAL A 31 -1.46 8.32 -9.97
N CYS A 32 -0.38 7.56 -10.11
CA CYS A 32 0.72 7.48 -9.14
C CYS A 32 2.07 7.68 -9.84
N ILE A 33 3.08 8.03 -9.05
CA ILE A 33 4.46 8.19 -9.50
C ILE A 33 5.27 6.98 -9.06
N VAL A 34 5.97 6.39 -10.01
CA VAL A 34 6.88 5.26 -9.81
C VAL A 34 8.27 5.71 -10.24
N GLU A 35 9.23 5.60 -9.34
CA GLU A 35 10.61 5.99 -9.55
C GLU A 35 11.52 4.77 -9.42
N GLY A 36 12.48 4.66 -10.32
CA GLY A 36 13.44 3.57 -10.38
C GLY A 36 13.03 2.47 -11.35
N ARG A 37 14.04 1.96 -12.09
CA ARG A 37 13.86 0.94 -13.14
C ARG A 37 13.18 -0.31 -12.59
N ARG A 38 13.64 -0.80 -11.45
CA ARG A 38 13.10 -2.01 -10.82
C ARG A 38 11.62 -1.90 -10.48
N GLU A 39 11.18 -0.76 -9.96
CA GLU A 39 9.79 -0.50 -9.61
C GLU A 39 8.94 -0.33 -10.88
N VAL A 40 9.46 0.32 -11.91
CA VAL A 40 8.81 0.43 -13.24
C VAL A 40 8.63 -0.94 -13.88
N ASP A 41 9.68 -1.77 -13.90
CA ASP A 41 9.61 -3.13 -14.44
C ASP A 41 8.56 -4.00 -13.71
N ARG A 42 8.48 -3.89 -12.39
CA ARG A 42 7.47 -4.59 -11.58
C ARG A 42 6.05 -4.12 -11.87
N ALA A 43 5.85 -2.81 -12.02
CA ALA A 43 4.54 -2.26 -12.37
C ALA A 43 4.08 -2.78 -13.74
N LEU A 44 4.97 -2.79 -14.74
CA LEU A 44 4.69 -3.33 -16.07
C LEU A 44 4.41 -4.84 -16.03
N ALA A 45 5.20 -5.62 -15.26
CA ALA A 45 4.99 -7.05 -15.08
C ALA A 45 3.63 -7.38 -14.43
N CYS A 46 3.12 -6.47 -13.59
CA CYS A 46 1.79 -6.57 -12.99
C CYS A 46 0.67 -5.95 -13.87
N ASN A 47 0.97 -5.64 -15.14
CA ASN A 47 0.03 -5.07 -16.11
C ASN A 47 -0.57 -3.72 -15.70
N TRP A 48 0.17 -2.92 -14.93
CA TRP A 48 -0.25 -1.54 -14.68
C TRP A 48 -0.09 -0.71 -15.94
N GLU A 49 -1.08 0.13 -16.24
CA GLU A 49 -1.10 0.99 -17.40
C GLU A 49 -0.21 2.21 -17.19
N MET A 50 0.86 2.32 -17.99
CA MET A 50 1.78 3.47 -17.97
C MET A 50 1.22 4.59 -18.83
N LYS A 51 1.19 5.81 -18.29
CA LYS A 51 0.79 7.04 -18.99
C LYS A 51 1.97 7.78 -19.59
N GLU A 52 3.03 7.98 -18.80
CA GLU A 52 4.21 8.76 -19.18
C GLU A 52 5.48 8.12 -18.65
N LEU A 53 6.57 8.21 -19.41
CA LEU A 53 7.92 7.81 -19.03
C LEU A 53 8.86 9.00 -19.14
N TRP A 54 9.62 9.27 -18.10
CA TRP A 54 10.62 10.32 -18.01
C TRP A 54 11.98 9.71 -17.69
N THR A 55 12.96 9.88 -18.57
CA THR A 55 14.31 9.33 -18.41
C THR A 55 15.34 10.44 -18.39
N LEU A 56 16.37 10.26 -17.59
CA LEU A 56 17.56 11.09 -17.64
C LEU A 56 18.24 10.92 -19.01
N GLU A 57 18.76 12.01 -19.57
CA GLU A 57 19.50 11.98 -20.84
C GLU A 57 20.69 11.01 -20.80
N ASN A 58 20.99 10.39 -21.96
CA ASN A 58 22.09 9.44 -22.11
C ASN A 58 22.00 8.18 -21.23
N THR A 59 20.79 7.77 -20.85
CA THR A 59 20.56 6.51 -20.10
C THR A 59 20.01 5.43 -21.03
N GLU A 60 20.17 4.16 -20.61
CA GLU A 60 19.67 3.03 -21.37
C GLU A 60 18.14 3.07 -21.48
N PRO A 61 17.57 2.65 -22.60
CA PRO A 61 16.12 2.54 -22.76
C PRO A 61 15.49 1.65 -21.68
N VAL A 62 14.27 1.97 -21.29
CA VAL A 62 13.45 1.11 -20.42
C VAL A 62 12.72 0.10 -21.30
N ALA A 63 12.95 -1.18 -21.03
CA ALA A 63 12.34 -2.26 -21.80
C ALA A 63 10.82 -2.41 -21.47
N GLY A 64 10.07 -3.03 -22.38
CA GLY A 64 8.67 -3.38 -22.13
C GLY A 64 7.68 -2.20 -22.12
N VAL A 65 8.13 -0.99 -22.39
CA VAL A 65 7.27 0.20 -22.43
C VAL A 65 6.46 0.23 -23.72
N PRO A 66 5.12 0.29 -23.69
CA PRO A 66 4.27 0.35 -24.87
C PRO A 66 4.55 1.59 -25.75
N ASP A 67 4.37 1.48 -27.07
CA ASP A 67 4.58 2.60 -28.01
C ASP A 67 3.57 3.75 -27.82
N THR A 68 2.46 3.48 -27.19
CA THR A 68 1.41 4.47 -26.87
C THR A 68 1.77 5.41 -25.73
N VAL A 69 2.82 5.11 -24.97
CA VAL A 69 3.26 5.89 -23.80
C VAL A 69 4.00 7.16 -24.25
N ASP A 70 3.61 8.31 -23.72
CA ASP A 70 4.35 9.55 -23.88
C ASP A 70 5.74 9.46 -23.21
N ARG A 71 6.81 9.70 -24.01
CA ARG A 71 8.21 9.56 -23.55
C ARG A 71 8.91 10.90 -23.57
N TYR A 72 9.56 11.20 -22.46
CA TYR A 72 10.34 12.42 -22.25
C TYR A 72 11.76 12.06 -21.82
N GLU A 73 12.75 12.54 -22.56
CA GLU A 73 14.14 12.53 -22.15
C GLU A 73 14.46 13.90 -21.57
N VAL A 74 15.11 13.96 -20.41
CA VAL A 74 15.29 15.22 -19.69
C VAL A 74 16.73 15.43 -19.28
N SER A 75 17.15 16.72 -19.26
CA SER A 75 18.46 17.09 -18.74
C SER A 75 18.60 16.76 -17.24
N ALA A 76 19.84 16.60 -16.75
CA ALA A 76 20.14 16.35 -15.35
C ALA A 76 19.44 17.33 -14.40
N LYS A 77 19.45 18.63 -14.76
CA LYS A 77 18.77 19.67 -13.96
C LYS A 77 17.26 19.50 -13.86
N VAL A 78 16.62 19.04 -14.94
CA VAL A 78 15.17 18.75 -14.93
C VAL A 78 14.91 17.47 -14.16
N TYR A 79 15.75 16.44 -14.36
CA TYR A 79 15.60 15.17 -13.63
C TYR A 79 15.70 15.37 -12.11
N GLU A 80 16.70 16.09 -11.62
CA GLU A 80 16.84 16.45 -10.21
C GLU A 80 15.57 17.12 -9.64
N LYS A 81 14.86 17.90 -10.46
CA LYS A 81 13.64 18.59 -10.04
C LYS A 81 12.41 17.67 -9.97
N ILE A 82 12.33 16.66 -10.84
CA ILE A 82 11.20 15.72 -10.91
C ILE A 82 11.42 14.45 -10.08
N ALA A 83 12.67 14.10 -9.77
CA ALA A 83 13.02 12.99 -8.91
C ALA A 83 12.50 13.22 -7.49
N TYR A 84 12.17 12.13 -6.81
CA TYR A 84 11.72 12.17 -5.43
C TYR A 84 12.93 12.07 -4.49
N ARG A 85 13.33 13.20 -3.87
CA ARG A 85 14.40 13.30 -2.85
C ARG A 85 15.71 12.61 -3.22
N ASP A 86 16.75 13.34 -3.52
CA ASP A 86 18.15 12.88 -3.67
C ASP A 86 18.30 11.45 -4.26
N SER A 87 17.44 11.15 -5.22
CA SER A 87 17.38 9.85 -5.86
C SER A 87 18.59 9.64 -6.76
N THR A 88 19.18 8.45 -6.73
CA THR A 88 20.23 8.01 -7.65
C THR A 88 19.65 7.29 -8.88
N GLU A 89 18.33 7.23 -8.98
CA GLU A 89 17.63 6.62 -10.11
C GLU A 89 17.70 7.51 -11.35
N ASP A 90 17.40 6.93 -12.49
CA ASP A 90 17.46 7.61 -13.80
C ASP A 90 16.11 7.59 -14.55
N VAL A 91 15.07 7.07 -13.91
CA VAL A 91 13.74 6.96 -14.48
C VAL A 91 12.65 7.33 -13.49
N VAL A 92 11.68 8.11 -13.98
CA VAL A 92 10.40 8.40 -13.31
C VAL A 92 9.27 8.06 -14.28
N ALA A 93 8.28 7.31 -13.83
CA ALA A 93 7.11 6.96 -14.64
C ALA A 93 5.81 7.39 -13.95
N VAL A 94 4.82 7.72 -14.76
CA VAL A 94 3.44 8.00 -14.32
C VAL A 94 2.59 6.81 -14.75
N PHE A 95 1.95 6.16 -13.77
CA PHE A 95 1.01 5.08 -14.02
C PHE A 95 -0.40 5.49 -13.63
N TYR A 96 -1.41 4.99 -14.34
CA TYR A 96 -2.78 5.04 -13.85
C TYR A 96 -2.88 4.13 -12.62
N ARG A 97 -3.49 4.64 -11.54
CA ARG A 97 -3.73 3.85 -10.35
C ARG A 97 -5.06 3.12 -10.45
N PRO A 98 -5.19 1.90 -9.90
CA PRO A 98 -6.47 1.23 -9.82
C PRO A 98 -7.47 2.04 -9.00
N ASP A 99 -8.77 1.86 -9.26
CA ASP A 99 -9.81 2.37 -8.39
C ASP A 99 -9.76 1.59 -7.07
N GLY A 100 -9.16 2.20 -6.06
CA GLY A 100 -9.06 1.66 -4.71
C GLY A 100 -10.24 2.06 -3.82
N SER A 101 -11.34 2.59 -4.38
CA SER A 101 -12.53 2.90 -3.57
C SER A 101 -13.13 1.62 -2.99
N PHE A 102 -13.64 1.71 -1.76
CA PHE A 102 -14.28 0.56 -1.14
C PHE A 102 -15.56 0.13 -1.86
N ALA A 103 -16.15 1.01 -2.65
CA ALA A 103 -17.29 0.71 -3.50
C ALA A 103 -16.92 -0.20 -4.69
N SER A 104 -15.68 -0.13 -5.17
CA SER A 104 -15.16 -0.98 -6.25
C SER A 104 -14.64 -2.34 -5.75
N ARG A 105 -14.83 -2.65 -4.45
CA ARG A 105 -14.44 -3.95 -3.88
C ARG A 105 -14.99 -5.08 -4.74
N SER A 106 -14.07 -5.76 -5.36
CA SER A 106 -14.39 -6.73 -6.39
C SER A 106 -14.50 -8.13 -5.81
N LYS A 107 -14.86 -9.08 -6.66
CA LYS A 107 -14.76 -10.52 -6.43
C LYS A 107 -13.39 -10.95 -5.86
N VAL A 108 -12.34 -10.11 -5.98
CA VAL A 108 -11.02 -10.34 -5.39
C VAL A 108 -11.10 -10.42 -3.86
N LEU A 109 -11.79 -9.47 -3.21
CA LEU A 109 -11.98 -9.52 -1.76
C LEU A 109 -12.83 -10.73 -1.33
N GLU A 110 -13.85 -11.07 -2.10
CA GLU A 110 -14.71 -12.22 -1.82
C GLU A 110 -13.95 -13.55 -1.93
N ALA A 111 -13.05 -13.64 -2.92
CA ALA A 111 -12.23 -14.83 -3.15
C ALA A 111 -11.02 -14.96 -2.21
N ALA A 112 -10.63 -13.87 -1.53
CA ALA A 112 -9.50 -13.88 -0.62
C ALA A 112 -9.76 -14.76 0.60
N SER A 113 -8.81 -15.63 0.94
CA SER A 113 -8.84 -16.40 2.19
C SER A 113 -8.30 -15.60 3.38
N ARG A 114 -7.43 -14.61 3.12
CA ARG A 114 -6.84 -13.76 4.14
C ARG A 114 -6.71 -12.33 3.63
N ILE A 115 -7.05 -11.37 4.48
CA ILE A 115 -6.87 -9.94 4.24
C ILE A 115 -6.26 -9.25 5.45
N VAL A 116 -5.66 -8.10 5.21
CA VAL A 116 -5.22 -7.18 6.28
C VAL A 116 -6.06 -5.93 6.21
N VAL A 117 -6.58 -5.52 7.35
CA VAL A 117 -7.27 -4.24 7.52
C VAL A 117 -6.39 -3.34 8.39
N VAL A 118 -6.16 -2.13 7.96
CA VAL A 118 -5.34 -1.16 8.70
C VAL A 118 -6.15 0.12 8.91
N GLU A 119 -6.47 0.42 10.16
CA GLU A 119 -7.17 1.67 10.52
C GLU A 119 -6.17 2.79 10.77
N GLY A 120 -6.47 3.99 10.25
CA GLY A 120 -5.78 5.24 10.59
C GLY A 120 -4.31 5.30 10.22
N ILE A 121 -3.82 4.49 9.26
CA ILE A 121 -2.39 4.46 8.92
C ILE A 121 -1.85 5.81 8.46
N GLU A 122 -0.76 6.28 9.09
CA GLU A 122 -0.15 7.58 8.85
C GLU A 122 1.22 7.50 8.19
N LYS A 123 2.03 6.46 8.53
CA LYS A 123 3.42 6.37 8.11
C LYS A 123 3.58 5.54 6.84
N PRO A 124 4.10 6.14 5.74
CA PRO A 124 4.31 5.43 4.48
C PRO A 124 5.22 4.20 4.61
N GLY A 125 6.23 4.26 5.49
CA GLY A 125 7.13 3.14 5.76
C GLY A 125 6.41 1.95 6.36
N ASN A 126 5.52 2.17 7.33
CA ASN A 126 4.73 1.11 7.95
C ASN A 126 3.75 0.48 6.95
N LEU A 127 3.05 1.30 6.17
CA LEU A 127 2.15 0.78 5.13
C LEU A 127 2.91 -0.06 4.10
N GLY A 128 4.06 0.43 3.61
CA GLY A 128 4.90 -0.32 2.66
C GLY A 128 5.39 -1.65 3.24
N ALA A 129 5.81 -1.67 4.51
CA ALA A 129 6.23 -2.89 5.19
C ALA A 129 5.07 -3.89 5.37
N ILE A 130 3.87 -3.40 5.74
CA ILE A 130 2.66 -4.21 5.84
C ILE A 130 2.31 -4.82 4.48
N MET A 131 2.35 -4.05 3.38
CA MET A 131 2.10 -4.55 2.01
C MET A 131 3.04 -5.71 1.65
N ARG A 132 4.33 -5.53 1.89
CA ARG A 132 5.34 -6.57 1.62
C ARG A 132 5.08 -7.84 2.40
N THR A 133 4.80 -7.71 3.69
CA THR A 133 4.54 -8.85 4.55
C THR A 133 3.21 -9.52 4.20
N ALA A 134 2.17 -8.75 3.92
CA ALA A 134 0.86 -9.24 3.52
C ALA A 134 0.96 -10.09 2.24
N LEU A 135 1.64 -9.57 1.21
CA LEU A 135 1.89 -10.31 -0.03
C LEU A 135 2.69 -11.60 0.24
N ALA A 136 3.79 -11.50 1.00
CA ALA A 136 4.64 -12.65 1.31
C ALA A 136 3.93 -13.73 2.15
N ALA A 137 2.99 -13.33 3.02
CA ALA A 137 2.16 -14.24 3.82
C ALA A 137 0.92 -14.76 3.08
N GLY A 138 0.73 -14.40 1.81
CA GLY A 138 -0.39 -14.84 0.97
C GLY A 138 -1.73 -14.17 1.30
N ALA A 139 -1.72 -12.93 1.77
CA ALA A 139 -2.93 -12.14 1.83
C ALA A 139 -3.41 -11.75 0.42
N GLY A 140 -4.70 -11.83 0.17
CA GLY A 140 -5.29 -11.51 -1.13
C GLY A 140 -5.58 -10.02 -1.34
N ALA A 141 -5.59 -9.21 -0.28
CA ALA A 141 -5.80 -7.77 -0.35
C ALA A 141 -5.40 -7.04 0.94
N ILE A 142 -5.25 -5.72 0.82
CA ILE A 142 -5.23 -4.79 1.96
C ILE A 142 -6.47 -3.90 1.90
N VAL A 143 -7.09 -3.68 3.06
CA VAL A 143 -8.17 -2.72 3.25
C VAL A 143 -7.69 -1.63 4.20
N LEU A 144 -7.80 -0.39 3.78
CA LEU A 144 -7.45 0.78 4.58
C LEU A 144 -8.72 1.45 5.09
N ALA A 145 -8.91 1.45 6.39
CA ALA A 145 -10.01 2.13 7.07
C ALA A 145 -9.52 3.52 7.53
N ASP A 146 -10.16 4.57 7.05
CA ASP A 146 -9.81 5.98 7.32
C ASP A 146 -8.29 6.28 7.19
N PRO A 147 -7.65 5.98 6.05
CA PRO A 147 -6.21 6.22 5.90
C PRO A 147 -5.88 7.70 5.94
N ALA A 148 -4.94 8.11 6.79
CA ALA A 148 -4.47 9.49 6.89
C ALA A 148 -3.42 9.85 5.81
N LEU A 149 -2.95 8.88 5.03
CA LEU A 149 -1.98 9.05 3.96
C LEU A 149 -2.55 8.68 2.57
N ASP A 150 -1.79 9.03 1.52
CA ASP A 150 -2.05 8.57 0.15
C ASP A 150 -1.31 7.22 -0.06
N PRO A 151 -2.02 6.08 -0.18
CA PRO A 151 -1.39 4.78 -0.36
C PRO A 151 -0.67 4.62 -1.70
N PHE A 152 -0.94 5.49 -2.67
CA PHE A 152 -0.24 5.58 -3.96
C PHE A 152 0.78 6.74 -3.99
N GLY A 153 1.15 7.27 -2.83
CA GLY A 153 2.19 8.28 -2.70
C GLY A 153 3.60 7.72 -2.97
N PRO A 154 4.55 8.53 -3.52
CA PRO A 154 5.88 8.05 -3.89
C PRO A 154 6.62 7.33 -2.75
N ASN A 155 6.46 7.80 -1.51
CA ASN A 155 7.04 7.14 -0.34
C ASN A 155 6.48 5.74 -0.11
N VAL A 156 5.17 5.53 -0.30
CA VAL A 156 4.56 4.21 -0.14
C VAL A 156 5.02 3.29 -1.26
N VAL A 157 5.00 3.76 -2.52
CA VAL A 157 5.49 3.01 -3.68
C VAL A 157 6.91 2.50 -3.43
N ARG A 158 7.81 3.37 -3.00
CA ARG A 158 9.21 3.03 -2.69
C ARG A 158 9.34 2.02 -1.56
N ASN A 159 8.60 2.20 -0.45
CA ASN A 159 8.68 1.31 0.71
C ASN A 159 7.98 -0.04 0.46
N ALA A 160 7.01 -0.09 -0.42
CA ALA A 160 6.31 -1.33 -0.78
C ALA A 160 7.16 -2.28 -1.65
N THR A 161 8.25 -1.77 -2.27
CA THR A 161 9.20 -2.56 -3.08
C THR A 161 8.52 -3.54 -4.06
N GLY A 162 7.51 -3.05 -4.79
CA GLY A 162 6.74 -3.82 -5.77
C GLY A 162 5.45 -4.46 -5.24
N ALA A 163 5.30 -4.68 -3.94
CA ALA A 163 4.09 -5.30 -3.40
C ALA A 163 2.81 -4.50 -3.69
N LEU A 164 2.92 -3.18 -3.84
CA LEU A 164 1.83 -2.31 -4.25
C LEU A 164 1.21 -2.69 -5.60
N PHE A 165 2.00 -3.20 -6.53
CA PHE A 165 1.55 -3.49 -7.88
C PHE A 165 0.82 -4.83 -7.99
N GLU A 166 1.07 -5.74 -7.07
CA GLU A 166 0.50 -7.09 -7.06
C GLU A 166 -0.68 -7.22 -6.09
N LEU A 167 -0.62 -6.53 -4.94
CA LEU A 167 -1.60 -6.65 -3.87
C LEU A 167 -2.71 -5.60 -4.00
N PRO A 168 -3.97 -5.98 -4.26
CA PRO A 168 -5.09 -5.05 -4.33
C PRO A 168 -5.29 -4.27 -3.04
N ILE A 169 -5.56 -2.95 -3.17
CA ILE A 169 -5.79 -2.04 -2.07
C ILE A 169 -7.16 -1.43 -2.20
N PHE A 170 -7.94 -1.47 -1.10
CA PHE A 170 -9.25 -0.85 -1.01
C PHE A 170 -9.27 0.15 0.15
N MET A 171 -9.99 1.25 -0.02
CA MET A 171 -10.08 2.33 0.96
C MET A 171 -11.53 2.69 1.24
N GLY A 172 -11.89 2.80 2.52
CA GLY A 172 -13.20 3.25 2.94
C GLY A 172 -13.16 3.89 4.31
N SER A 173 -14.31 4.35 4.81
CA SER A 173 -14.41 4.73 6.21
C SER A 173 -14.40 3.49 7.12
N SER A 174 -14.00 3.67 8.37
CA SER A 174 -14.03 2.58 9.37
C SER A 174 -15.42 1.95 9.46
N ASP A 175 -16.49 2.75 9.45
CA ASP A 175 -17.86 2.26 9.46
C ASP A 175 -18.19 1.38 8.25
N GLN A 176 -17.79 1.80 7.04
CA GLN A 176 -18.02 1.02 5.82
C GLN A 176 -17.28 -0.32 5.86
N VAL A 177 -16.04 -0.31 6.34
CA VAL A 177 -15.22 -1.53 6.45
C VAL A 177 -15.78 -2.47 7.51
N GLN A 178 -16.17 -1.98 8.68
CA GLN A 178 -16.76 -2.75 9.76
C GLN A 178 -18.09 -3.41 9.31
N GLN A 179 -18.99 -2.63 8.69
CA GLN A 179 -20.25 -3.13 8.18
C GLN A 179 -20.03 -4.25 7.16
N TRP A 180 -19.13 -4.05 6.23
CA TRP A 180 -18.81 -5.08 5.25
C TRP A 180 -18.21 -6.35 5.88
N LEU A 181 -17.30 -6.22 6.87
CA LEU A 181 -16.71 -7.37 7.55
C LEU A 181 -17.77 -8.24 8.22
N MET A 182 -18.80 -7.66 8.83
CA MET A 182 -19.90 -8.39 9.45
C MET A 182 -20.69 -9.24 8.45
N GLU A 183 -20.71 -8.84 7.18
CA GLU A 183 -21.48 -9.49 6.11
C GLU A 183 -20.62 -10.38 5.18
N SER A 184 -19.29 -10.24 5.24
CA SER A 184 -18.33 -10.79 4.26
C SER A 184 -18.01 -12.27 4.44
N GLY A 185 -18.37 -12.84 5.60
CA GLY A 185 -18.00 -14.20 5.99
C GLY A 185 -16.53 -14.35 6.42
N PHE A 186 -15.78 -13.25 6.61
CA PHE A 186 -14.49 -13.29 7.29
C PHE A 186 -14.66 -13.42 8.80
N THR A 187 -13.88 -14.29 9.43
CA THR A 187 -13.63 -14.18 10.87
C THR A 187 -12.65 -13.03 11.06
N SER A 188 -13.09 -12.01 11.77
CA SER A 188 -12.35 -10.75 11.93
C SER A 188 -11.64 -10.74 13.27
N TYR A 189 -10.30 -10.64 13.23
CA TYR A 189 -9.42 -10.62 14.40
C TYR A 189 -8.90 -9.21 14.60
N ILE A 190 -9.40 -8.53 15.65
CA ILE A 190 -8.99 -7.18 16.03
C ILE A 190 -7.85 -7.22 17.06
N THR A 191 -6.94 -6.24 16.99
CA THR A 191 -5.82 -6.10 17.92
C THR A 191 -6.05 -4.93 18.86
N HIS A 192 -6.98 -5.09 19.80
CA HIS A 192 -7.26 -4.05 20.79
C HIS A 192 -6.76 -4.49 22.19
N MET A 193 -6.06 -3.60 22.86
CA MET A 193 -5.59 -3.85 24.26
C MET A 193 -6.78 -3.81 25.21
N HIS A 194 -7.35 -4.98 25.48
CA HIS A 194 -8.48 -5.17 26.37
C HIS A 194 -8.30 -6.46 27.20
N GLU A 195 -8.82 -6.49 28.41
CA GLU A 195 -8.68 -7.61 29.35
C GLU A 195 -9.15 -8.97 28.82
N ASN A 196 -10.11 -8.96 27.90
CA ASN A 196 -10.68 -10.18 27.31
C ASN A 196 -10.03 -10.60 25.98
N ALA A 197 -8.82 -10.12 25.68
CA ALA A 197 -8.11 -10.49 24.46
C ALA A 197 -7.52 -11.91 24.57
N THR A 198 -7.74 -12.73 23.54
CA THR A 198 -7.14 -14.06 23.42
C THR A 198 -5.70 -13.96 22.93
N ALA A 199 -4.76 -14.67 23.59
CA ALA A 199 -3.39 -14.73 23.10
C ALA A 199 -3.34 -15.36 21.69
N MET A 200 -2.58 -14.78 20.78
CA MET A 200 -2.54 -15.21 19.37
C MET A 200 -2.16 -16.70 19.20
N TYR A 201 -1.47 -17.29 20.19
CA TYR A 201 -1.09 -18.71 20.18
C TYR A 201 -2.26 -19.66 20.47
N ASP A 202 -3.31 -19.16 21.15
CA ASP A 202 -4.48 -19.92 21.54
C ASP A 202 -5.65 -19.74 20.55
N VAL A 203 -5.46 -18.87 19.53
CA VAL A 203 -6.47 -18.59 18.51
C VAL A 203 -6.61 -19.77 17.55
N LYS A 204 -7.84 -20.21 17.32
CA LYS A 204 -8.19 -21.12 16.23
C LYS A 204 -8.48 -20.33 14.95
N TRP A 205 -7.45 -20.08 14.17
CA TRP A 205 -7.53 -19.26 12.97
C TRP A 205 -8.48 -19.85 11.93
N ALA A 206 -9.48 -19.09 11.54
CA ALA A 206 -10.43 -19.49 10.52
C ALA A 206 -9.77 -19.52 9.12
N LYS A 207 -10.30 -20.33 8.21
CA LYS A 207 -9.80 -20.39 6.81
C LYS A 207 -9.94 -19.05 6.08
N LYS A 208 -11.04 -18.31 6.37
CA LYS A 208 -11.28 -16.98 5.84
C LYS A 208 -11.10 -15.95 6.96
N SER A 209 -9.95 -15.29 6.99
CA SER A 209 -9.49 -14.45 8.10
C SER A 209 -9.23 -13.01 7.68
N ALA A 210 -9.74 -12.05 8.45
CA ALA A 210 -9.36 -10.65 8.38
C ALA A 210 -8.55 -10.28 9.64
N ILE A 211 -7.33 -9.78 9.46
CA ILE A 211 -6.47 -9.32 10.56
C ILE A 211 -6.53 -7.80 10.57
N ILE A 212 -7.03 -7.23 11.67
CA ILE A 212 -7.26 -5.79 11.81
C ILE A 212 -6.25 -5.21 12.79
N VAL A 213 -5.45 -4.25 12.32
CA VAL A 213 -4.48 -3.52 13.12
C VAL A 213 -4.78 -2.02 13.08
N GLY A 214 -4.51 -1.32 14.16
CA GLY A 214 -4.81 0.10 14.31
C GLY A 214 -3.61 1.02 14.08
N GLU A 215 -3.85 2.31 14.28
CA GLU A 215 -2.85 3.38 14.27
C GLU A 215 -1.71 3.11 15.29
N GLU A 216 -0.49 3.59 14.97
CA GLU A 216 0.68 3.33 15.81
C GLU A 216 0.60 3.93 17.22
N SER A 217 -0.09 5.05 17.38
CA SER A 217 -0.15 5.80 18.65
C SER A 217 -1.38 5.48 19.50
N LYS A 218 -2.53 5.20 18.85
CA LYS A 218 -3.82 5.01 19.53
C LYS A 218 -4.35 3.57 19.45
N GLY A 219 -3.76 2.74 18.58
CA GLY A 219 -4.30 1.42 18.29
C GLY A 219 -5.60 1.50 17.48
N LEU A 220 -6.45 0.50 17.62
CA LEU A 220 -7.80 0.48 17.05
C LEU A 220 -8.75 1.35 17.87
N SER A 221 -9.68 2.01 17.21
CA SER A 221 -10.76 2.72 17.90
C SER A 221 -11.67 1.76 18.68
N ALA A 222 -12.30 2.24 19.75
CA ALA A 222 -13.18 1.43 20.60
C ALA A 222 -14.41 0.89 19.83
N ASP A 223 -14.78 1.50 18.73
CA ASP A 223 -15.92 1.08 17.88
C ASP A 223 -15.75 -0.33 17.32
N TRP A 224 -14.52 -0.81 17.17
CA TRP A 224 -14.22 -2.17 16.73
C TRP A 224 -14.60 -3.24 17.76
N LEU A 225 -14.59 -2.92 19.08
CA LEU A 225 -14.91 -3.88 20.15
C LEU A 225 -16.37 -4.35 20.16
N ASN A 226 -17.27 -3.51 19.66
CA ASN A 226 -18.73 -3.74 19.79
C ASN A 226 -19.37 -4.42 18.58
N LYS A 227 -18.57 -5.02 17.68
CA LYS A 227 -19.04 -5.59 16.40
C LYS A 227 -19.03 -7.12 16.36
N GLY A 228 -18.76 -7.79 17.47
CA GLY A 228 -18.70 -9.25 17.53
C GLY A 228 -17.43 -9.84 16.89
N PHE A 229 -16.38 -9.03 16.73
CA PHE A 229 -15.07 -9.46 16.24
C PHE A 229 -14.26 -10.14 17.35
N GLU A 230 -13.39 -11.08 16.98
CA GLU A 230 -12.50 -11.74 17.94
C GLU A 230 -11.34 -10.82 18.32
N ASN A 231 -11.26 -10.47 19.61
CA ASN A 231 -10.15 -9.65 20.11
C ASN A 231 -8.94 -10.53 20.46
N ILE A 232 -7.80 -10.22 19.84
CA ILE A 232 -6.56 -10.99 20.01
C ILE A 232 -5.41 -10.08 20.45
N ILE A 233 -4.42 -10.68 21.12
CA ILE A 233 -3.23 -9.97 21.60
C ILE A 233 -1.95 -10.75 21.25
N ILE A 234 -0.89 -10.01 20.92
CA ILE A 234 0.48 -10.56 20.90
C ILE A 234 1.02 -10.45 22.31
N PRO A 235 1.25 -11.57 23.02
CA PRO A 235 1.74 -11.52 24.40
C PRO A 235 3.13 -10.88 24.48
N MET A 236 3.28 -9.92 25.38
CA MET A 236 4.54 -9.21 25.62
C MET A 236 5.20 -9.77 26.89
N ALA A 237 6.39 -10.35 26.76
CA ALA A 237 7.14 -10.91 27.91
C ALA A 237 7.89 -9.84 28.72
N GLY A 238 8.24 -8.71 28.08
CA GLY A 238 8.96 -7.60 28.69
C GLY A 238 8.04 -6.65 29.46
N ARG A 239 8.56 -5.99 30.50
CA ARG A 239 7.81 -4.96 31.26
C ARG A 239 8.01 -3.54 30.74
N ALA A 240 9.05 -3.31 29.93
CA ALA A 240 9.42 -1.99 29.44
C ALA A 240 8.81 -1.67 28.03
N VAL A 241 8.20 -2.66 27.39
CA VAL A 241 7.59 -2.55 26.06
C VAL A 241 6.19 -3.12 26.16
N ASP A 242 5.19 -2.31 25.87
CA ASP A 242 3.77 -2.63 25.93
C ASP A 242 3.16 -2.91 24.54
N SER A 243 3.84 -2.52 23.47
CA SER A 243 3.35 -2.73 22.09
C SER A 243 4.50 -2.91 21.10
N LEU A 244 4.20 -3.49 19.92
CA LEU A 244 5.09 -3.57 18.77
C LEU A 244 4.74 -2.48 17.76
N ASN A 245 5.72 -2.11 16.93
CA ASN A 245 5.43 -1.33 15.74
C ASN A 245 4.33 -2.03 14.91
N VAL A 246 3.37 -1.28 14.35
CA VAL A 246 2.19 -1.83 13.67
C VAL A 246 2.56 -2.77 12.52
N SER A 247 3.62 -2.48 11.76
CA SER A 247 4.06 -3.37 10.68
C SER A 247 4.66 -4.68 11.18
N VAL A 248 5.31 -4.64 12.35
CA VAL A 248 5.84 -5.83 13.02
C VAL A 248 4.68 -6.66 13.59
N ALA A 249 3.73 -6.02 14.28
CA ALA A 249 2.52 -6.69 14.78
C ALA A 249 1.74 -7.39 13.65
N ALA A 250 1.50 -6.68 12.55
CA ALA A 250 0.85 -7.25 11.36
C ALA A 250 1.63 -8.46 10.80
N ALA A 251 2.97 -8.37 10.76
CA ALA A 251 3.81 -9.47 10.28
C ALA A 251 3.69 -10.72 11.16
N VAL A 252 3.78 -10.56 12.46
CA VAL A 252 3.68 -11.66 13.43
C VAL A 252 2.32 -12.36 13.32
N LEU A 253 1.23 -11.59 13.27
CA LEU A 253 -0.13 -12.13 13.17
C LEU A 253 -0.40 -12.81 11.84
N LEU A 254 0.06 -12.22 10.74
CA LEU A 254 -0.09 -12.79 9.39
C LEU A 254 0.59 -14.14 9.27
N TYR A 255 1.83 -14.27 9.75
CA TYR A 255 2.56 -15.53 9.69
C TYR A 255 2.02 -16.57 10.67
N GLN A 256 1.54 -16.15 11.84
CA GLN A 256 0.86 -17.05 12.77
C GLN A 256 -0.42 -17.62 12.16
N CYS A 257 -1.25 -16.76 11.56
CA CYS A 257 -2.46 -17.16 10.83
C CYS A 257 -2.12 -18.08 9.64
N ALA A 258 -1.12 -17.73 8.83
CA ALA A 258 -0.72 -18.52 7.67
C ALA A 258 -0.17 -19.91 8.04
N GLY A 259 0.60 -20.00 9.13
CA GLY A 259 1.18 -21.25 9.64
C GLY A 259 0.13 -22.21 10.17
N SER A 260 -0.86 -21.69 10.90
CA SER A 260 -1.93 -22.51 11.49
C SER A 260 -2.90 -23.11 10.47
N GLN A 261 -2.95 -22.55 9.25
CA GLN A 261 -3.82 -23.05 8.16
C GLN A 261 -3.14 -24.09 7.26
N LYS A 262 -1.86 -24.39 7.47
CA LYS A 262 -1.11 -25.43 6.72
C LYS A 262 -1.18 -26.81 7.39
N ASN A 263 -1.63 -26.87 8.63
CA ASN A 263 -1.85 -28.09 9.40
C ASN A 263 -3.33 -28.46 9.40
#